data_25ed9bcf3e09432792188b0775fa8d99
#
_entry.id   25ed9bcf3e09432792188b0775fa8d99
#
_cell.length_a   1.000
_cell.length_b   1.000
_cell.length_c   1.000
_cell.angle_alpha   90.00
_cell.angle_beta   90.00
_cell.angle_gamma   90.00
#
_symmetry.space_group_name_H-M   'P 1'
#
loop_
_entity.id
_entity.type
_entity.pdbx_description
1 polymer ?
#
loop_
_entity_poly.entity_id
_entity_poly.type
_entity_poly.pdbx_seq_one_letter_code
_entity_poly.pdbx_strand_id
1 'polypeptide(L)'
;MQRAYESSSFSRLAGRALACAALGVGLAGCPPAPPASQFPTADDALGRMHACYDCALGVQGTAKVDLVAQQGRVKGDVYLFAVAPDRVRFDVVSPFGATIYTLTSDGRDFKLADQEQKTFFYGPATPCNLARFTQVPVPGHALVSLLRGEAPVLVHTREAASIRWDGGHYLLDLPSTRDAEEEIQIGVHPDDFDKPWQEQRVRVLGVKVVQQGIPLYEAELSDHKPVTTAPPRIDEEGIDDPVPPSGPECTAEIPHSIRFVVEHTEDDVLFQYKDGEAKWNPPLIEGTFTQPVPGGMRRQFTDCDRAP
;
A
#
# COMPACT_ATOMS: atom_id res chain seq x y z
N MET A 1 79.81 -8.40 17.68
CA MET A 1 80.13 -9.00 16.36
C MET A 1 79.22 -8.32 15.37
N GLN A 2 79.57 -7.17 14.72
CA GLN A 2 80.30 -7.08 13.45
C GLN A 2 79.64 -7.95 12.38
N ARG A 3 79.09 -7.43 11.32
CA ARG A 3 79.54 -6.54 10.22
C ARG A 3 78.23 -6.09 9.50
N ALA A 4 77.95 -4.89 9.12
CA ALA A 4 78.66 -3.98 8.17
C ALA A 4 78.50 -4.39 6.70
N TYR A 5 78.08 -3.38 5.92
CA TYR A 5 78.33 -3.08 4.50
C TYR A 5 77.49 -3.85 3.47
N GLU A 6 76.89 -3.29 2.41
CA GLU A 6 77.30 -2.16 1.57
C GLU A 6 76.19 -1.63 0.71
N SER A 7 76.35 -0.40 0.38
CA SER A 7 75.66 0.41 -0.61
C SER A 7 76.01 0.02 -2.05
N SER A 8 75.10 0.21 -2.97
CA SER A 8 75.38 0.77 -4.31
C SER A 8 74.04 1.00 -4.99
N SER A 9 73.64 2.17 -5.22
CA SER A 9 73.90 3.16 -6.27
C SER A 9 73.26 2.85 -7.59
N PHE A 10 72.39 3.85 -7.98
CA PHE A 10 72.09 4.34 -9.32
C PHE A 10 71.43 3.44 -10.34
N SER A 11 70.22 3.80 -10.67
CA SER A 11 69.99 4.24 -12.05
C SER A 11 68.63 4.92 -12.23
N ARG A 12 68.65 6.07 -12.78
CA ARG A 12 67.64 6.90 -13.31
C ARG A 12 66.80 6.13 -14.34
N LEU A 13 65.47 6.10 -14.16
CA LEU A 13 64.54 6.03 -15.28
C LEU A 13 63.40 7.01 -15.01
N ALA A 14 63.62 8.19 -15.53
CA ALA A 14 62.52 9.13 -15.80
C ALA A 14 61.67 8.50 -16.87
N GLY A 15 60.38 8.34 -16.62
CA GLY A 15 59.48 7.80 -17.62
C GLY A 15 58.03 7.87 -17.23
N ARG A 16 57.40 9.01 -17.55
CA ARG A 16 56.00 9.13 -17.86
C ARG A 16 54.97 8.69 -16.78
N ALA A 17 54.76 9.55 -15.83
CA ALA A 17 53.46 9.64 -15.16
C ALA A 17 52.45 10.17 -16.18
N LEU A 18 51.80 9.27 -16.91
CA LEU A 18 50.60 9.57 -17.63
C LEU A 18 49.50 9.75 -16.58
N ALA A 19 49.15 11.00 -16.31
CA ALA A 19 47.99 11.38 -15.57
C ALA A 19 46.75 10.88 -16.35
N CYS A 20 46.27 9.70 -16.00
CA CYS A 20 44.87 9.32 -16.25
C CYS A 20 44.02 10.16 -15.35
N ALA A 21 43.75 11.41 -15.76
CA ALA A 21 42.64 12.16 -15.29
C ALA A 21 41.38 11.41 -15.80
N ALA A 22 40.93 10.44 -15.02
CA ALA A 22 39.60 9.86 -15.20
C ALA A 22 38.60 11.00 -15.03
N LEU A 23 38.13 11.53 -16.16
CA LEU A 23 36.90 12.30 -16.21
C LEU A 23 35.77 11.37 -15.70
N GLY A 24 35.53 11.42 -14.42
CA GLY A 24 34.29 10.98 -13.81
C GLY A 24 33.20 11.92 -14.29
N VAL A 25 32.70 11.71 -15.51
CA VAL A 25 31.43 12.26 -15.94
C VAL A 25 30.41 11.57 -15.03
N GLY A 26 30.10 12.22 -13.91
CA GLY A 26 28.92 11.90 -13.16
C GLY A 26 27.75 11.97 -14.12
N LEU A 27 27.16 10.84 -14.43
CA LEU A 27 25.82 10.76 -15.00
C LEU A 27 24.87 11.32 -13.93
N ALA A 28 24.86 12.64 -13.77
CA ALA A 28 23.74 13.33 -13.18
C ALA A 28 22.58 13.09 -14.16
N GLY A 29 21.87 11.98 -14.00
CA GLY A 29 20.65 11.75 -14.74
C GLY A 29 19.75 12.95 -14.50
N CYS A 30 19.44 13.71 -15.54
CA CYS A 30 18.42 14.75 -15.43
C CYS A 30 17.13 14.07 -14.94
N PRO A 31 16.43 14.66 -13.97
CA PRO A 31 15.12 14.16 -13.58
C PRO A 31 14.24 14.00 -14.81
N PRO A 32 13.39 12.97 -14.87
CA PRO A 32 12.49 12.77 -16.02
C PRO A 32 11.67 14.04 -16.27
N ALA A 33 11.54 14.43 -17.53
CA ALA A 33 10.71 15.56 -17.91
C ALA A 33 9.22 15.25 -17.58
N PRO A 34 8.42 16.27 -17.23
CA PRO A 34 6.99 16.08 -17.03
C PRO A 34 6.29 15.70 -18.33
N PRO A 35 5.06 15.10 -18.26
CA PRO A 35 4.22 14.86 -19.43
C PRO A 35 3.98 16.15 -20.23
N ALA A 36 3.74 16.00 -21.53
CA ALA A 36 3.48 17.13 -22.44
C ALA A 36 2.25 17.96 -22.01
N SER A 37 1.23 17.28 -21.45
CA SER A 37 0.05 17.88 -20.86
C SER A 37 0.05 17.60 -19.37
N GLN A 38 0.12 18.64 -18.55
CA GLN A 38 0.22 18.55 -17.08
C GLN A 38 -1.12 18.85 -16.42
N PHE A 39 -1.33 18.31 -15.22
CA PHE A 39 -2.49 18.64 -14.38
C PHE A 39 -2.42 20.11 -13.96
N PRO A 40 -3.48 20.90 -14.19
CA PRO A 40 -3.50 22.32 -13.81
C PRO A 40 -3.51 22.54 -12.32
N THR A 41 -4.19 21.67 -11.54
CA THR A 41 -4.36 21.78 -10.09
C THR A 41 -4.23 20.39 -9.43
N ALA A 42 -4.05 20.39 -8.11
CA ALA A 42 -4.09 19.16 -7.31
C ALA A 42 -5.46 18.46 -7.44
N ASP A 43 -6.56 19.22 -7.40
CA ASP A 43 -7.91 18.66 -7.56
C ASP A 43 -8.13 17.99 -8.92
N ASP A 44 -7.52 18.51 -10.01
CA ASP A 44 -7.59 17.88 -11.32
C ASP A 44 -6.87 16.53 -11.33
N ALA A 45 -5.71 16.44 -10.66
CA ALA A 45 -4.96 15.20 -10.51
C ALA A 45 -5.73 14.19 -9.64
N LEU A 46 -6.31 14.63 -8.51
CA LEU A 46 -7.16 13.79 -7.65
C LEU A 46 -8.41 13.32 -8.40
N GLY A 47 -9.09 14.22 -9.13
CA GLY A 47 -10.25 13.86 -9.95
C GLY A 47 -9.89 12.82 -11.01
N ARG A 48 -8.72 12.93 -11.61
CA ARG A 48 -8.24 11.93 -12.59
C ARG A 48 -7.92 10.59 -11.91
N MET A 49 -7.30 10.62 -10.72
CA MET A 49 -7.07 9.42 -9.92
C MET A 49 -8.39 8.70 -9.64
N HIS A 50 -9.38 9.39 -9.08
CA HIS A 50 -10.69 8.79 -8.82
C HIS A 50 -11.32 8.21 -10.08
N ALA A 51 -11.29 8.93 -11.21
CA ALA A 51 -11.83 8.44 -12.48
C ALA A 51 -11.14 7.17 -13.00
N CYS A 52 -9.86 6.96 -12.68
CA CYS A 52 -9.16 5.72 -13.03
C CYS A 52 -9.64 4.51 -12.21
N TYR A 53 -10.15 4.74 -11.00
CA TYR A 53 -10.58 3.69 -10.07
C TYR A 53 -12.10 3.61 -9.86
N ASP A 54 -12.91 4.42 -10.56
CA ASP A 54 -14.37 4.42 -10.45
C ASP A 54 -15.00 3.04 -10.67
N CYS A 55 -14.43 2.24 -11.56
CA CYS A 55 -14.90 0.88 -11.82
C CYS A 55 -14.48 -0.12 -10.73
N ALA A 56 -13.47 0.20 -9.91
CA ALA A 56 -12.82 -0.71 -8.97
C ALA A 56 -13.45 -0.61 -7.58
N LEU A 57 -14.70 -1.05 -7.40
CA LEU A 57 -15.41 -0.92 -6.13
C LEU A 57 -14.84 -1.79 -5.01
N GLY A 58 -14.21 -2.90 -5.37
CA GLY A 58 -13.58 -3.79 -4.41
C GLY A 58 -12.54 -4.67 -5.06
N VAL A 59 -11.64 -5.20 -4.24
CA VAL A 59 -10.61 -6.16 -4.62
C VAL A 59 -10.69 -7.41 -3.74
N GLN A 60 -10.49 -8.57 -4.35
CA GLN A 60 -10.14 -9.80 -3.65
C GLN A 60 -8.79 -10.28 -4.14
N GLY A 61 -8.08 -11.02 -3.31
CA GLY A 61 -6.82 -11.64 -3.71
C GLY A 61 -6.16 -12.40 -2.60
N THR A 62 -5.04 -13.01 -2.95
CA THR A 62 -4.08 -13.55 -1.99
C THR A 62 -2.85 -12.67 -1.98
N ALA A 63 -2.35 -12.36 -0.81
CA ALA A 63 -1.11 -11.63 -0.64
C ALA A 63 -0.17 -12.33 0.34
N LYS A 64 1.12 -12.13 0.14
CA LYS A 64 2.13 -12.37 1.17
C LYS A 64 2.24 -11.15 2.04
N VAL A 65 2.25 -11.35 3.34
CA VAL A 65 2.49 -10.29 4.32
C VAL A 65 3.82 -10.57 5.02
N ASP A 66 4.65 -9.55 5.10
CA ASP A 66 5.89 -9.55 5.86
C ASP A 66 5.81 -8.37 6.83
N LEU A 67 5.58 -8.67 8.07
CA LEU A 67 5.47 -7.69 9.15
C LEU A 67 6.74 -7.71 9.98
N VAL A 68 7.39 -6.57 10.11
CA VAL A 68 8.48 -6.31 11.05
C VAL A 68 7.97 -5.34 12.10
N ALA A 69 7.97 -5.75 13.36
CA ALA A 69 7.57 -4.94 14.51
C ALA A 69 8.58 -5.12 15.65
N GLN A 70 8.48 -4.29 16.68
CA GLN A 70 9.37 -4.41 17.87
C GLN A 70 9.36 -5.80 18.51
N GLN A 71 8.25 -6.55 18.38
CA GLN A 71 8.08 -7.89 18.95
C GLN A 71 8.68 -9.00 18.08
N GLY A 72 9.15 -8.67 16.86
CA GLY A 72 9.74 -9.61 15.93
C GLY A 72 9.20 -9.49 14.51
N ARG A 73 9.46 -10.51 13.70
CA ARG A 73 9.05 -10.57 12.30
C ARG A 73 8.07 -11.71 12.06
N VAL A 74 6.95 -11.40 11.41
CA VAL A 74 5.91 -12.36 11.06
C VAL A 74 5.72 -12.38 9.55
N LYS A 75 5.69 -13.58 8.96
CA LYS A 75 5.39 -13.78 7.55
C LYS A 75 4.24 -14.77 7.40
N GLY A 76 3.37 -14.50 6.44
CA GLY A 76 2.24 -15.37 6.17
C GLY A 76 1.56 -15.06 4.84
N ASP A 77 0.65 -15.93 4.45
CA ASP A 77 -0.28 -15.68 3.37
C ASP A 77 -1.59 -15.17 3.93
N VAL A 78 -2.21 -14.22 3.23
CA VAL A 78 -3.49 -13.62 3.59
C VAL A 78 -4.42 -13.69 2.40
N TYR A 79 -5.59 -14.30 2.56
CA TYR A 79 -6.71 -14.12 1.65
C TYR A 79 -7.49 -12.88 2.05
N LEU A 80 -7.74 -11.99 1.11
CA LEU A 80 -8.36 -10.72 1.43
C LEU A 80 -9.53 -10.38 0.53
N PHE A 81 -10.46 -9.63 1.12
CA PHE A 81 -11.45 -8.80 0.45
C PHE A 81 -11.37 -7.39 1.02
N ALA A 82 -11.28 -6.40 0.16
CA ALA A 82 -11.36 -4.99 0.53
C ALA A 82 -12.35 -4.31 -0.40
N VAL A 83 -13.45 -3.80 0.14
CA VAL A 83 -14.57 -3.22 -0.63
C VAL A 83 -14.93 -1.86 -0.07
N ALA A 84 -14.99 -0.89 -0.96
CA ALA A 84 -15.32 0.49 -0.61
C ALA A 84 -16.68 0.58 0.11
N PRO A 85 -16.83 1.53 1.06
CA PRO A 85 -15.77 2.46 1.47
C PRO A 85 -14.76 1.87 2.48
N ASP A 86 -15.15 0.89 3.34
CA ASP A 86 -14.40 0.53 4.55
C ASP A 86 -14.61 -0.92 5.00
N ARG A 87 -15.11 -1.78 4.11
CA ARG A 87 -15.36 -3.19 4.43
C ARG A 87 -14.13 -4.03 4.08
N VAL A 88 -13.65 -4.79 5.05
CA VAL A 88 -12.48 -5.66 4.88
C VAL A 88 -12.71 -7.05 5.47
N ARG A 89 -12.08 -8.03 4.86
CA ARG A 89 -11.89 -9.38 5.41
C ARG A 89 -10.47 -9.83 5.12
N PHE A 90 -9.79 -10.31 6.16
CA PHE A 90 -8.48 -10.94 6.08
C PHE A 90 -8.53 -12.30 6.73
N ASP A 91 -8.22 -13.34 5.97
CA ASP A 91 -8.03 -14.69 6.48
C ASP A 91 -6.53 -15.01 6.40
N VAL A 92 -5.85 -14.95 7.54
CA VAL A 92 -4.42 -15.29 7.65
C VAL A 92 -4.28 -16.78 7.78
N VAL A 93 -3.49 -17.38 6.91
CA VAL A 93 -3.30 -18.83 6.85
C VAL A 93 -1.86 -19.21 7.17
N SER A 94 -1.72 -20.35 7.86
CA SER A 94 -0.42 -20.95 8.11
C SER A 94 0.18 -21.53 6.80
N PRO A 95 1.48 -21.82 6.78
CA PRO A 95 2.10 -22.52 5.64
C PRO A 95 1.47 -23.89 5.32
N PHE A 96 0.71 -24.45 6.26
CA PHE A 96 0.00 -25.73 6.10
C PHE A 96 -1.46 -25.58 5.68
N GLY A 97 -1.90 -24.34 5.36
CA GLY A 97 -3.26 -24.03 4.90
C GLY A 97 -4.31 -23.88 6.01
N ALA A 98 -3.94 -23.99 7.29
CA ALA A 98 -4.88 -23.77 8.39
C ALA A 98 -5.06 -22.26 8.64
N THR A 99 -6.30 -21.80 8.77
CA THR A 99 -6.61 -20.43 9.16
C THR A 99 -6.18 -20.19 10.60
N ILE A 100 -5.35 -19.18 10.81
CA ILE A 100 -4.84 -18.74 12.13
C ILE A 100 -5.71 -17.62 12.67
N TYR A 101 -5.98 -16.62 11.84
CA TYR A 101 -6.78 -15.45 12.16
C TYR A 101 -7.81 -15.19 11.07
N THR A 102 -9.00 -14.78 11.45
CA THR A 102 -9.97 -14.17 10.55
C THR A 102 -10.37 -12.82 11.11
N LEU A 103 -10.02 -11.75 10.42
CA LEU A 103 -10.49 -10.39 10.69
C LEU A 103 -11.58 -10.03 9.71
N THR A 104 -12.71 -9.53 10.21
CA THR A 104 -13.77 -8.93 9.38
C THR A 104 -14.12 -7.55 9.93
N SER A 105 -14.42 -6.61 9.02
CA SER A 105 -15.02 -5.32 9.36
C SER A 105 -16.09 -4.98 8.34
N ASP A 106 -17.24 -4.52 8.82
CA ASP A 106 -18.33 -4.01 7.99
C ASP A 106 -18.33 -2.48 7.90
N GLY A 107 -17.27 -1.83 8.42
CA GLY A 107 -17.10 -0.39 8.51
C GLY A 107 -17.57 0.21 9.84
N ARG A 108 -18.43 -0.48 10.57
CA ARG A 108 -18.89 -0.09 11.91
C ARG A 108 -18.19 -0.85 13.01
N ASP A 109 -18.22 -2.16 12.88
CA ASP A 109 -17.70 -3.10 13.86
C ASP A 109 -16.61 -3.95 13.21
N PHE A 110 -15.62 -4.30 14.00
CA PHE A 110 -14.68 -5.36 13.64
C PHE A 110 -14.90 -6.60 14.48
N LYS A 111 -14.52 -7.73 13.93
CA LYS A 111 -14.48 -9.02 14.60
C LYS A 111 -13.20 -9.74 14.20
N LEU A 112 -12.50 -10.31 15.18
CA LEU A 112 -11.31 -11.12 14.96
C LEU A 112 -11.45 -12.45 15.69
N ALA A 113 -11.38 -13.54 14.97
CA ALA A 113 -11.24 -14.88 15.52
C ALA A 113 -9.76 -15.27 15.55
N ASP A 114 -9.18 -15.37 16.73
CA ASP A 114 -7.82 -15.85 16.96
C ASP A 114 -7.88 -17.33 17.32
N GLN A 115 -7.46 -18.19 16.39
CA GLN A 115 -7.50 -19.64 16.56
C GLN A 115 -6.41 -20.17 17.50
N GLU A 116 -5.31 -19.44 17.66
CA GLU A 116 -4.22 -19.83 18.56
C GLU A 116 -4.57 -19.56 20.02
N GLN A 117 -5.06 -18.34 20.31
CA GLN A 117 -5.45 -17.94 21.66
C GLN A 117 -6.88 -18.39 22.04
N LYS A 118 -7.63 -18.97 21.09
CA LYS A 118 -9.05 -19.32 21.28
C LYS A 118 -9.87 -18.12 21.76
N THR A 119 -9.59 -16.94 21.23
CA THR A 119 -10.22 -15.68 21.63
C THR A 119 -10.89 -15.02 20.44
N PHE A 120 -12.12 -14.56 20.65
CA PHE A 120 -12.89 -13.80 19.68
C PHE A 120 -12.99 -12.34 20.14
N PHE A 121 -12.23 -11.48 19.49
CA PHE A 121 -12.25 -10.04 19.74
C PHE A 121 -13.35 -9.39 18.91
N TYR A 122 -14.00 -8.39 19.47
CA TYR A 122 -15.01 -7.60 18.78
C TYR A 122 -15.11 -6.20 19.37
N GLY A 123 -15.51 -5.22 18.55
CA GLY A 123 -15.66 -3.84 18.97
C GLY A 123 -15.84 -2.90 17.78
N PRO A 124 -15.83 -1.57 18.01
CA PRO A 124 -15.92 -0.61 16.93
C PRO A 124 -14.72 -0.68 15.99
N ALA A 125 -14.95 -0.48 14.68
CA ALA A 125 -13.91 -0.50 13.64
C ALA A 125 -13.09 0.80 13.62
N THR A 126 -12.60 1.24 14.78
CA THR A 126 -11.75 2.43 14.87
C THR A 126 -10.32 2.14 14.38
N PRO A 127 -9.57 3.16 13.92
CA PRO A 127 -8.18 2.98 13.48
C PRO A 127 -7.33 2.26 14.53
N CYS A 128 -7.46 2.65 15.79
CA CYS A 128 -6.73 2.04 16.89
C CYS A 128 -7.07 0.55 17.07
N ASN A 129 -8.34 0.17 17.00
CA ASN A 129 -8.74 -1.23 17.11
C ASN A 129 -8.27 -2.06 15.91
N LEU A 130 -8.35 -1.51 14.70
CA LEU A 130 -7.85 -2.20 13.50
C LEU A 130 -6.33 -2.34 13.54
N ALA A 131 -5.59 -1.30 13.95
CA ALA A 131 -4.13 -1.30 14.04
C ALA A 131 -3.59 -2.41 14.94
N ARG A 132 -4.29 -2.77 16.02
CA ARG A 132 -3.87 -3.89 16.90
C ARG A 132 -3.68 -5.22 16.18
N PHE A 133 -4.34 -5.39 15.03
CA PHE A 133 -4.34 -6.65 14.29
C PHE A 133 -3.70 -6.50 12.91
N THR A 134 -3.78 -5.32 12.32
CA THR A 134 -3.17 -5.04 11.01
C THR A 134 -1.77 -4.44 11.14
N GLN A 135 -1.41 -3.91 12.31
CA GLN A 135 -0.23 -3.07 12.59
C GLN A 135 -0.18 -1.80 11.72
N VAL A 136 -1.28 -1.45 11.05
CA VAL A 136 -1.39 -0.26 10.22
C VAL A 136 -2.43 0.67 10.85
N PRO A 137 -2.01 1.80 11.43
CA PRO A 137 -2.90 2.71 12.19
C PRO A 137 -3.66 3.67 11.26
N VAL A 138 -4.39 3.11 10.28
CA VAL A 138 -5.17 3.88 9.33
C VAL A 138 -6.67 3.60 9.50
N PRO A 139 -7.54 4.56 9.18
CA PRO A 139 -8.97 4.31 9.10
C PRO A 139 -9.31 3.21 8.08
N GLY A 140 -10.38 2.48 8.32
CA GLY A 140 -10.79 1.39 7.41
C GLY A 140 -10.92 1.81 5.96
N HIS A 141 -11.49 3.01 5.69
CA HIS A 141 -11.60 3.55 4.33
C HIS A 141 -10.23 3.81 3.69
N ALA A 142 -9.26 4.33 4.45
CA ALA A 142 -7.91 4.56 3.94
C ALA A 142 -7.21 3.23 3.62
N LEU A 143 -7.36 2.22 4.49
CA LEU A 143 -6.84 0.88 4.22
C LEU A 143 -7.43 0.28 2.93
N VAL A 144 -8.75 0.39 2.75
CA VAL A 144 -9.44 -0.11 1.55
C VAL A 144 -8.96 0.63 0.30
N SER A 145 -8.83 1.97 0.35
CA SER A 145 -8.31 2.75 -0.78
C SER A 145 -6.90 2.31 -1.16
N LEU A 146 -5.98 2.23 -0.20
CA LEU A 146 -4.59 1.84 -0.46
C LEU A 146 -4.48 0.41 -1.00
N LEU A 147 -5.26 -0.55 -0.48
CA LEU A 147 -5.30 -1.92 -1.00
C LEU A 147 -5.83 -1.98 -2.45
N ARG A 148 -6.66 -1.04 -2.86
CA ARG A 148 -7.14 -0.89 -4.23
C ARG A 148 -6.18 -0.09 -5.13
N GLY A 149 -5.13 0.53 -4.56
CA GLY A 149 -4.19 1.36 -5.30
C GLY A 149 -4.61 2.82 -5.45
N GLU A 150 -5.62 3.25 -4.72
CA GLU A 150 -6.11 4.62 -4.67
C GLU A 150 -5.62 5.31 -3.38
N ALA A 151 -5.25 6.59 -3.45
CA ALA A 151 -4.94 7.33 -2.25
C ALA A 151 -6.22 7.68 -1.47
N PRO A 152 -6.26 7.50 -0.15
CA PRO A 152 -7.23 8.20 0.66
C PRO A 152 -6.97 9.69 0.55
N VAL A 153 -7.99 10.53 0.57
CA VAL A 153 -7.82 11.98 0.44
C VAL A 153 -8.36 12.67 1.69
N LEU A 154 -7.50 13.39 2.40
CA LEU A 154 -7.91 14.20 3.54
C LEU A 154 -8.77 15.38 3.09
N VAL A 155 -9.68 15.80 3.97
CA VAL A 155 -10.48 17.01 3.74
C VAL A 155 -9.56 18.21 3.64
N HIS A 156 -9.56 18.89 2.52
CA HIS A 156 -8.73 20.05 2.23
C HIS A 156 -9.53 21.11 1.48
N THR A 157 -8.95 22.31 1.34
CA THR A 157 -9.49 23.35 0.47
C THR A 157 -8.67 23.44 -0.80
N ARG A 158 -9.34 23.71 -1.92
CA ARG A 158 -8.68 23.83 -3.23
C ARG A 158 -7.53 24.83 -3.23
N GLU A 159 -7.73 25.94 -2.54
CA GLU A 159 -6.77 27.05 -2.49
C GLU A 159 -5.52 26.70 -1.68
N ALA A 160 -5.61 25.76 -0.75
CA ALA A 160 -4.49 25.33 0.08
C ALA A 160 -3.72 24.15 -0.56
N ALA A 161 -4.37 23.41 -1.44
CA ALA A 161 -3.74 22.27 -2.13
C ALA A 161 -2.73 22.77 -3.17
N SER A 162 -1.59 22.11 -3.25
CA SER A 162 -0.56 22.37 -4.25
C SER A 162 -0.17 21.13 -5.03
N ILE A 163 0.34 21.34 -6.24
CA ILE A 163 0.85 20.28 -7.11
C ILE A 163 2.16 20.74 -7.76
N ARG A 164 3.14 19.85 -7.81
CA ARG A 164 4.39 20.07 -8.53
C ARG A 164 4.88 18.76 -9.17
N TRP A 165 5.67 18.89 -10.23
CA TRP A 165 6.40 17.76 -10.78
C TRP A 165 7.75 17.63 -10.10
N ASP A 166 8.06 16.45 -9.59
CA ASP A 166 9.32 16.16 -8.92
C ASP A 166 9.72 14.70 -9.15
N GLY A 167 10.98 14.47 -9.47
CA GLY A 167 11.55 13.13 -9.54
C GLY A 167 10.89 12.13 -10.51
N GLY A 168 10.04 12.60 -11.45
CA GLY A 168 9.34 11.73 -12.39
C GLY A 168 7.89 11.43 -12.02
N HIS A 169 7.32 12.12 -11.05
CA HIS A 169 5.93 12.02 -10.63
C HIS A 169 5.39 13.39 -10.19
N TYR A 170 4.09 13.48 -10.05
CA TYR A 170 3.45 14.62 -9.40
C TYR A 170 3.47 14.41 -7.89
N LEU A 171 3.83 15.47 -7.18
CA LEU A 171 3.72 15.56 -5.74
C LEU A 171 2.60 16.54 -5.40
N LEU A 172 1.60 16.06 -4.69
CA LEU A 172 0.47 16.83 -4.21
C LEU A 172 0.63 17.05 -2.72
N ASP A 173 0.54 18.30 -2.27
CA ASP A 173 0.54 18.65 -0.84
C ASP A 173 -0.86 19.14 -0.49
N LEU A 174 -1.51 18.48 0.47
CA LEU A 174 -2.89 18.71 0.89
C LEU A 174 -2.95 19.09 2.39
N PRO A 175 -2.81 20.36 2.74
CA PRO A 175 -3.06 20.80 4.11
C PRO A 175 -4.51 20.55 4.51
N SER A 176 -4.72 19.96 5.68
CA SER A 176 -6.02 19.54 6.18
C SER A 176 -6.36 20.18 7.52
N THR A 177 -7.46 19.75 8.13
CA THR A 177 -7.90 20.21 9.45
C THR A 177 -7.05 19.59 10.56
N ARG A 178 -7.04 20.19 11.75
CA ARG A 178 -6.32 19.71 12.96
C ARG A 178 -4.81 19.58 12.77
N ASP A 179 -4.22 20.50 12.04
CA ASP A 179 -2.79 20.49 11.70
C ASP A 179 -2.35 19.17 11.08
N ALA A 180 -3.20 18.57 10.24
CA ALA A 180 -2.88 17.42 9.43
C ALA A 180 -2.47 17.86 8.03
N GLU A 181 -1.51 17.14 7.47
CA GLU A 181 -1.01 17.32 6.10
C GLU A 181 -0.92 15.96 5.43
N GLU A 182 -1.30 15.90 4.17
CA GLU A 182 -1.16 14.70 3.35
C GLU A 182 -0.33 15.02 2.12
N GLU A 183 0.66 14.21 1.85
CA GLU A 183 1.44 14.21 0.62
C GLU A 183 1.05 12.97 -0.21
N ILE A 184 0.69 13.20 -1.47
CA ILE A 184 0.35 12.11 -2.40
C ILE A 184 1.29 12.18 -3.61
N GLN A 185 1.91 11.05 -3.93
CA GLN A 185 2.75 10.88 -5.10
C GLN A 185 1.97 10.17 -6.21
N ILE A 186 1.79 10.85 -7.34
CA ILE A 186 1.04 10.35 -8.50
C ILE A 186 1.95 10.23 -9.71
N GLY A 187 2.15 9.01 -10.19
CA GLY A 187 2.81 8.72 -11.45
C GLY A 187 1.83 8.68 -12.62
N VAL A 188 2.28 9.08 -13.80
CA VAL A 188 1.55 8.89 -15.06
C VAL A 188 2.01 7.59 -15.70
N HIS A 189 1.06 6.82 -16.26
CA HIS A 189 1.40 5.61 -17.00
C HIS A 189 2.35 5.95 -18.18
N PRO A 190 3.45 5.23 -18.39
CA PRO A 190 4.45 5.57 -19.40
C PRO A 190 3.89 5.77 -20.81
N ASP A 191 2.89 4.98 -21.21
CA ASP A 191 2.27 5.08 -22.54
C ASP A 191 1.37 6.32 -22.70
N ASP A 192 1.15 7.08 -21.64
CA ASP A 192 0.19 8.19 -21.63
C ASP A 192 0.85 9.56 -21.48
N PHE A 193 2.18 9.63 -21.52
CA PHE A 193 2.93 10.89 -21.37
C PHE A 193 2.62 11.94 -22.44
N ASP A 194 2.24 11.50 -23.64
CA ASP A 194 1.89 12.39 -24.77
C ASP A 194 0.39 12.69 -24.84
N LYS A 195 -0.44 12.09 -23.97
CA LYS A 195 -1.88 12.30 -23.96
C LYS A 195 -2.29 13.58 -23.24
N PRO A 196 -3.45 14.16 -23.55
CA PRO A 196 -4.07 15.16 -22.71
C PRO A 196 -4.23 14.63 -21.28
N TRP A 197 -4.02 15.47 -20.27
CA TRP A 197 -4.06 15.06 -18.87
C TRP A 197 -5.38 14.38 -18.47
N GLN A 198 -6.50 14.76 -19.10
CA GLN A 198 -7.82 14.15 -18.88
C GLN A 198 -7.89 12.67 -19.29
N GLU A 199 -6.99 12.23 -20.16
CA GLU A 199 -6.95 10.86 -20.68
C GLU A 199 -5.78 10.03 -20.09
N GLN A 200 -4.89 10.66 -19.34
CA GLN A 200 -3.76 9.96 -18.72
C GLN A 200 -4.24 8.97 -17.67
N ARG A 201 -3.77 7.75 -17.71
CA ARG A 201 -3.88 6.81 -16.60
C ARG A 201 -2.87 7.21 -15.53
N VAL A 202 -3.32 7.24 -14.29
CA VAL A 202 -2.47 7.60 -13.16
C VAL A 202 -2.37 6.45 -12.17
N ARG A 203 -1.28 6.43 -11.43
CA ARG A 203 -0.94 5.45 -10.39
C ARG A 203 -0.54 6.19 -9.14
N VAL A 204 -1.07 5.79 -8.01
CA VAL A 204 -0.57 6.26 -6.72
C VAL A 204 0.74 5.52 -6.42
N LEU A 205 1.80 6.27 -6.17
CA LEU A 205 3.12 5.74 -5.86
C LEU A 205 3.43 5.84 -4.37
N GLY A 206 2.86 6.82 -3.69
CA GLY A 206 3.08 7.03 -2.28
C GLY A 206 2.00 7.91 -1.66
N VAL A 207 1.79 7.70 -0.37
CA VAL A 207 0.93 8.54 0.48
C VAL A 207 1.63 8.70 1.82
N LYS A 208 1.75 9.92 2.30
CA LYS A 208 2.28 10.22 3.62
C LYS A 208 1.31 11.13 4.36
N VAL A 209 0.98 10.77 5.60
CA VAL A 209 0.11 11.58 6.45
C VAL A 209 0.86 11.96 7.71
N VAL A 210 0.88 13.26 7.98
CA VAL A 210 1.48 13.87 9.16
C VAL A 210 0.40 14.63 9.92
N GLN A 211 0.35 14.54 11.23
CA GLN A 211 -0.54 15.32 12.07
C GLN A 211 0.24 15.95 13.22
N GLN A 212 0.11 17.26 13.37
CA GLN A 212 0.84 18.02 14.40
C GLN A 212 2.36 17.78 14.37
N GLY A 213 2.91 17.63 13.15
CA GLY A 213 4.32 17.33 12.93
C GLY A 213 4.75 15.88 13.22
N ILE A 214 3.81 14.99 13.58
CA ILE A 214 4.08 13.57 13.85
C ILE A 214 3.63 12.75 12.63
N PRO A 215 4.52 12.01 11.97
CA PRO A 215 4.15 11.06 10.93
C PRO A 215 3.21 9.99 11.49
N LEU A 216 2.01 9.88 10.93
CA LEU A 216 1.06 8.83 11.29
C LEU A 216 1.36 7.53 10.56
N TYR A 217 1.54 7.64 9.25
CA TYR A 217 1.96 6.53 8.40
C TYR A 217 2.50 7.04 7.07
N GLU A 218 3.27 6.19 6.43
CA GLU A 218 3.68 6.32 5.04
C GLU A 218 3.33 5.01 4.31
N ALA A 219 2.78 5.12 3.11
CA ALA A 219 2.47 3.99 2.24
C ALA A 219 3.19 4.16 0.91
N GLU A 220 3.99 3.17 0.51
CA GLU A 220 4.63 3.09 -0.81
C GLU A 220 3.90 2.05 -1.65
N LEU A 221 3.49 2.42 -2.87
CA LEU A 221 2.75 1.57 -3.79
C LEU A 221 3.57 1.36 -5.06
N SER A 222 3.84 0.12 -5.40
CA SER A 222 4.71 -0.21 -6.54
C SER A 222 4.28 -1.50 -7.25
N ASP A 223 4.97 -1.82 -8.35
CA ASP A 223 4.70 -3.00 -9.18
C ASP A 223 3.24 -3.05 -9.67
N HIS A 224 2.76 -1.93 -10.24
CA HIS A 224 1.39 -1.81 -10.75
C HIS A 224 1.17 -2.74 -11.94
N LYS A 225 0.13 -3.57 -11.86
CA LYS A 225 -0.25 -4.53 -12.89
C LYS A 225 -1.74 -4.46 -13.20
N PRO A 226 -2.14 -4.69 -14.46
CA PRO A 226 -3.55 -4.75 -14.83
C PRO A 226 -4.21 -5.96 -14.17
N VAL A 227 -5.43 -5.76 -13.67
CA VAL A 227 -6.25 -6.79 -13.03
C VAL A 227 -7.63 -6.76 -13.66
N THR A 228 -8.24 -7.92 -13.80
CA THR A 228 -9.58 -8.07 -14.40
C THR A 228 -10.65 -8.27 -13.33
N THR A 229 -11.88 -7.98 -13.69
CA THR A 229 -13.05 -8.28 -12.83
C THR A 229 -13.17 -9.77 -12.55
N ALA A 230 -13.56 -10.11 -11.33
CA ALA A 230 -13.83 -11.48 -10.96
C ALA A 230 -15.01 -12.07 -11.78
N PRO A 231 -14.95 -13.34 -12.16
CA PRO A 231 -16.11 -13.98 -12.76
C PRO A 231 -17.27 -14.13 -11.76
N PRO A 232 -18.49 -14.31 -12.22
CA PRO A 232 -19.60 -14.70 -11.35
C PRO A 232 -19.24 -15.95 -10.53
N ARG A 233 -19.65 -15.97 -9.26
CA ARG A 233 -19.49 -17.16 -8.44
C ARG A 233 -20.67 -18.10 -8.71
N ILE A 234 -20.35 -19.35 -9.05
CA ILE A 234 -21.29 -20.43 -9.22
C ILE A 234 -20.99 -21.41 -8.08
N ASP A 235 -22.03 -21.91 -7.40
CA ASP A 235 -21.85 -22.98 -6.42
C ASP A 235 -21.43 -24.29 -7.12
N GLU A 236 -20.72 -25.17 -6.41
CA GLU A 236 -20.17 -26.40 -6.99
C GLU A 236 -21.29 -27.35 -7.46
N GLU A 237 -22.47 -27.29 -6.86
CA GLU A 237 -23.62 -28.14 -7.17
C GLU A 237 -24.50 -27.50 -8.27
N GLY A 238 -24.31 -26.21 -8.59
CA GLY A 238 -25.08 -25.49 -9.61
C GLY A 238 -26.57 -25.33 -9.28
N ILE A 239 -26.91 -25.37 -7.99
CA ILE A 239 -28.29 -25.30 -7.50
C ILE A 239 -28.74 -23.85 -7.31
N ASP A 240 -27.84 -23.01 -6.80
CA ASP A 240 -28.13 -21.60 -6.54
C ASP A 240 -27.89 -20.73 -7.78
N ASP A 241 -28.61 -19.61 -7.86
CA ASP A 241 -28.38 -18.62 -8.90
C ASP A 241 -26.94 -18.07 -8.80
N PRO A 242 -26.25 -17.85 -9.94
CA PRO A 242 -24.91 -17.27 -9.94
C PRO A 242 -24.88 -15.92 -9.25
N VAL A 243 -23.95 -15.72 -8.32
CA VAL A 243 -23.72 -14.43 -7.70
C VAL A 243 -22.86 -13.58 -8.65
N PRO A 244 -23.38 -12.46 -9.18
CA PRO A 244 -22.63 -11.61 -10.10
C PRO A 244 -21.49 -10.88 -9.38
N PRO A 245 -20.51 -10.33 -10.14
CA PRO A 245 -19.54 -9.39 -9.59
C PRO A 245 -20.23 -8.22 -8.88
N SER A 246 -19.57 -7.69 -7.84
CA SER A 246 -20.13 -6.58 -7.02
C SER A 246 -20.04 -5.21 -7.69
N GLY A 247 -19.53 -5.12 -8.90
CA GLY A 247 -19.37 -3.89 -9.66
C GLY A 247 -19.19 -4.13 -11.16
N PRO A 248 -18.98 -3.06 -11.94
CA PRO A 248 -18.78 -3.14 -13.38
C PRO A 248 -17.48 -3.84 -13.78
N GLU A 249 -17.32 -4.10 -15.08
CA GLU A 249 -16.01 -4.51 -15.60
C GLU A 249 -14.97 -3.43 -15.31
N CYS A 250 -13.81 -3.87 -14.84
CA CYS A 250 -12.70 -3.00 -14.45
C CYS A 250 -11.38 -3.59 -14.91
N THR A 251 -10.53 -2.74 -15.48
CA THR A 251 -9.19 -3.08 -15.93
C THR A 251 -8.13 -2.15 -15.34
N ALA A 252 -8.50 -1.42 -14.26
CA ALA A 252 -7.55 -0.59 -13.53
C ALA A 252 -6.35 -1.42 -13.06
N GLU A 253 -5.20 -0.78 -12.95
CA GLU A 253 -4.03 -1.43 -12.39
C GLU A 253 -4.08 -1.40 -10.87
N ILE A 254 -3.56 -2.47 -10.25
CA ILE A 254 -3.39 -2.55 -8.81
C ILE A 254 -1.90 -2.56 -8.46
N PRO A 255 -1.45 -1.87 -7.41
CA PRO A 255 -0.09 -2.05 -6.89
C PRO A 255 0.05 -3.46 -6.33
N HIS A 256 0.95 -4.25 -6.90
CA HIS A 256 1.24 -5.59 -6.37
C HIS A 256 2.08 -5.55 -5.11
N SER A 257 2.75 -4.45 -4.83
CA SER A 257 3.52 -4.25 -3.61
C SER A 257 3.06 -2.97 -2.91
N ILE A 258 2.63 -3.11 -1.68
CA ILE A 258 2.21 -2.01 -0.80
C ILE A 258 2.99 -2.14 0.49
N ARG A 259 3.79 -1.13 0.82
CA ARG A 259 4.56 -1.08 2.05
C ARG A 259 4.03 0.03 2.94
N PHE A 260 3.70 -0.30 4.16
CA PHE A 260 3.31 0.66 5.19
C PHE A 260 4.45 0.80 6.18
N VAL A 261 4.85 2.03 6.46
CA VAL A 261 5.84 2.36 7.47
C VAL A 261 5.19 3.25 8.52
N VAL A 262 5.34 2.88 9.78
CA VAL A 262 4.83 3.63 10.93
C VAL A 262 6.04 4.03 11.77
N GLU A 263 6.58 5.21 11.52
CA GLU A 263 7.87 5.64 12.08
C GLU A 263 7.91 5.61 13.62
N HIS A 264 6.83 6.00 14.29
CA HIS A 264 6.83 6.13 15.76
C HIS A 264 6.80 4.77 16.49
N THR A 265 6.37 3.69 15.83
CA THR A 265 6.38 2.31 16.35
C THR A 265 7.46 1.46 15.72
N GLU A 266 8.14 1.97 14.70
CA GLU A 266 9.10 1.23 13.87
C GLU A 266 8.49 0.00 13.19
N ASP A 267 7.16 0.01 12.99
CA ASP A 267 6.47 -1.06 12.29
C ASP A 267 6.62 -0.89 10.77
N ASP A 268 6.90 -1.98 10.09
CA ASP A 268 7.06 -2.07 8.63
C ASP A 268 6.25 -3.26 8.13
N VAL A 269 5.20 -2.99 7.36
CA VAL A 269 4.29 -4.00 6.84
C VAL A 269 4.36 -4.01 5.33
N LEU A 270 4.94 -5.04 4.77
CA LEU A 270 4.96 -5.27 3.32
C LEU A 270 3.85 -6.22 2.91
N PHE A 271 2.99 -5.75 2.04
CA PHE A 271 1.89 -6.48 1.43
C PHE A 271 2.21 -6.74 -0.04
N GLN A 272 2.22 -8.00 -0.48
CA GLN A 272 2.53 -8.36 -1.86
C GLN A 272 1.45 -9.28 -2.42
N TYR A 273 0.63 -8.77 -3.35
CA TYR A 273 -0.34 -9.60 -4.07
C TYR A 273 0.38 -10.70 -4.84
N LYS A 274 -0.16 -11.90 -4.80
CA LYS A 274 0.32 -12.99 -5.64
C LYS A 274 -0.13 -12.78 -7.08
N ASP A 275 0.75 -13.06 -8.01
CA ASP A 275 0.48 -12.87 -9.44
C ASP A 275 -0.75 -13.68 -9.89
N GLY A 276 -1.65 -13.00 -10.59
CA GLY A 276 -2.87 -13.60 -11.15
C GLY A 276 -4.00 -13.85 -10.14
N GLU A 277 -3.77 -13.69 -8.84
CA GLU A 277 -4.77 -13.97 -7.80
C GLU A 277 -5.62 -12.76 -7.42
N ALA A 278 -5.17 -11.54 -7.73
CA ALA A 278 -5.99 -10.35 -7.52
C ALA A 278 -7.09 -10.23 -8.57
N LYS A 279 -8.31 -9.86 -8.15
CA LYS A 279 -9.48 -9.63 -9.00
C LYS A 279 -10.28 -8.45 -8.51
N TRP A 280 -10.79 -7.63 -9.45
CA TRP A 280 -11.71 -6.56 -9.15
C TRP A 280 -13.12 -7.08 -8.92
N ASN A 281 -13.87 -6.34 -8.10
CA ASN A 281 -15.31 -6.47 -7.90
C ASN A 281 -15.75 -7.91 -7.59
N PRO A 282 -15.21 -8.55 -6.55
CA PRO A 282 -15.53 -9.93 -6.23
C PRO A 282 -17.04 -10.12 -6.02
N PRO A 283 -17.61 -11.28 -6.39
CA PRO A 283 -18.94 -11.65 -5.98
C PRO A 283 -19.05 -11.68 -4.45
N LEU A 284 -19.99 -10.93 -3.91
CA LEU A 284 -20.18 -10.81 -2.45
C LEU A 284 -21.38 -11.63 -2.03
N ILE A 285 -21.18 -12.58 -1.15
CA ILE A 285 -22.22 -13.33 -0.50
C ILE A 285 -22.58 -12.73 0.87
N GLU A 286 -23.75 -13.03 1.37
CA GLU A 286 -24.14 -12.66 2.73
C GLU A 286 -23.11 -13.20 3.75
N GLY A 287 -22.72 -12.38 4.71
CA GLY A 287 -21.75 -12.76 5.72
C GLY A 287 -20.28 -12.58 5.33
N THR A 288 -19.95 -12.13 4.11
CA THR A 288 -18.53 -11.93 3.70
C THR A 288 -17.76 -11.08 4.71
N PHE A 289 -18.34 -10.00 5.22
CA PHE A 289 -17.72 -9.04 6.16
C PHE A 289 -18.17 -9.21 7.60
N THR A 290 -18.86 -10.28 7.89
CA THR A 290 -19.31 -10.61 9.25
C THR A 290 -18.95 -12.06 9.56
N GLN A 291 -18.76 -12.36 10.83
CA GLN A 291 -18.52 -13.73 11.26
C GLN A 291 -19.24 -14.04 12.57
N PRO A 292 -19.83 -15.23 12.73
CA PRO A 292 -20.34 -15.67 14.02
C PRO A 292 -19.19 -15.97 14.98
N VAL A 293 -19.48 -15.97 16.26
CA VAL A 293 -18.50 -16.42 17.27
C VAL A 293 -18.27 -17.92 17.11
N PRO A 294 -17.04 -18.38 16.80
CA PRO A 294 -16.76 -19.80 16.70
C PRO A 294 -16.96 -20.51 18.06
N GLY A 295 -17.44 -21.74 18.02
CA GLY A 295 -17.63 -22.53 19.23
C GLY A 295 -16.34 -22.69 20.03
N GLY A 296 -16.42 -22.57 21.36
CA GLY A 296 -15.29 -22.75 22.27
C GLY A 296 -14.33 -21.56 22.37
N MET A 297 -14.63 -20.42 21.74
CA MET A 297 -13.83 -19.20 21.87
C MET A 297 -14.32 -18.31 23.01
N ARG A 298 -13.36 -17.74 23.74
CA ARG A 298 -13.63 -16.70 24.74
C ARG A 298 -13.91 -15.39 24.02
N ARG A 299 -15.01 -14.72 24.35
CA ARG A 299 -15.35 -13.40 23.78
C ARG A 299 -14.65 -12.29 24.55
N GLN A 300 -14.06 -11.35 23.84
CA GLN A 300 -13.41 -10.18 24.41
C GLN A 300 -13.80 -8.93 23.64
N PHE A 301 -14.48 -8.02 24.34
CA PHE A 301 -14.74 -6.69 23.79
C PHE A 301 -13.45 -5.86 23.79
N THR A 302 -13.23 -5.11 22.73
CA THR A 302 -12.03 -4.29 22.53
C THR A 302 -12.46 -2.90 22.05
N ASP A 303 -12.06 -1.88 22.78
CA ASP A 303 -12.27 -0.49 22.45
C ASP A 303 -11.09 0.32 23.00
N CYS A 304 -10.09 0.58 22.16
CA CYS A 304 -8.88 1.25 22.61
C CYS A 304 -9.03 2.78 22.67
N ASP A 305 -10.12 3.33 22.15
CA ASP A 305 -10.44 4.77 22.29
C ASP A 305 -11.08 5.09 23.64
N ARG A 306 -11.55 4.07 24.34
CA ARG A 306 -11.99 4.16 25.74
C ARG A 306 -10.85 3.69 26.63
N ALA A 307 -10.18 4.65 27.26
CA ALA A 307 -9.24 4.31 28.34
C ALA A 307 -9.95 3.43 29.39
N PRO A 308 -9.25 2.45 29.98
CA PRO A 308 -9.81 1.59 31.01
C PRO A 308 -10.19 2.38 32.26
#